data_53b9dc9464645c990a5e5aa0a1209d24
#
_entry.id   53b9dc9464645c990a5e5aa0a1209d24
#
_cell.length_a   1.000
_cell.length_b   1.000
_cell.length_c   1.000
_cell.angle_alpha   90.00
_cell.angle_beta   90.00
_cell.angle_gamma   90.00
#
_symmetry.space_group_name_H-M   'P 1'
#
loop_
_entity.id
_entity.type
_entity.pdbx_description
1 polymer ?
#
loop_
_entity_poly.entity_id
_entity_poly.type
_entity_poly.pdbx_seq_one_letter_code
_entity_poly.pdbx_strand_id
1 'polypeptide(L)'
;MAGIDVEKIAQETINAIAEKIKNLNTLNIIVAGKTGVGKSTLINSVFKEKFADTGMGKPVTSHMREITKKGVPLAIYDTRGFELGKEVQTEVKQEVIDTISKGLATQDINKAIHCIWYCINTASNRIEPEEIE
;
A
#
# COMPACT_ATOMS: atom_id res chain seq x y z
N MET A 1 -37.84 -2.37 25.00
CA MET A 1 -36.68 -3.15 24.65
C MET A 1 -35.41 -2.34 24.87
N ALA A 2 -34.49 -2.95 25.54
CA ALA A 2 -33.18 -2.33 25.62
C ALA A 2 -32.61 -2.26 24.20
N GLY A 3 -32.63 -1.08 23.63
CA GLY A 3 -32.06 -0.88 22.31
C GLY A 3 -30.55 -1.00 22.33
N ILE A 4 -29.98 -1.09 21.15
CA ILE A 4 -28.55 -1.02 20.98
C ILE A 4 -28.14 0.44 21.24
N ASP A 5 -27.21 0.64 22.16
CA ASP A 5 -26.65 1.95 22.41
C ASP A 5 -25.59 2.23 21.34
N VAL A 6 -26.00 2.91 20.29
CA VAL A 6 -25.14 3.23 19.15
C VAL A 6 -23.96 4.10 19.56
N GLU A 7 -24.16 5.03 20.47
CA GLU A 7 -23.07 5.91 20.95
C GLU A 7 -22.02 5.10 21.69
N LYS A 8 -22.44 4.15 22.52
CA LYS A 8 -21.53 3.28 23.25
C LYS A 8 -20.72 2.41 22.31
N ILE A 9 -21.37 1.80 21.30
CA ILE A 9 -20.70 0.99 20.30
C ILE A 9 -19.71 1.80 19.50
N ALA A 10 -20.11 3.00 19.06
CA ALA A 10 -19.23 3.90 18.32
C ALA A 10 -18.01 4.28 19.16
N GLN A 11 -18.20 4.59 20.44
CA GLN A 11 -17.09 4.96 21.32
C GLN A 11 -16.15 3.79 21.57
N GLU A 12 -16.67 2.60 21.77
CA GLU A 12 -15.86 1.39 21.95
C GLU A 12 -15.05 1.09 20.70
N THR A 13 -15.64 1.26 19.51
CA THR A 13 -14.96 1.07 18.25
C THR A 13 -13.84 2.08 18.06
N ILE A 14 -14.10 3.34 18.33
CA ILE A 14 -13.09 4.41 18.26
C ILE A 14 -11.94 4.12 19.20
N ASN A 15 -12.25 3.71 20.44
CA ASN A 15 -11.23 3.38 21.43
C ASN A 15 -10.37 2.21 20.99
N ALA A 16 -10.97 1.18 20.41
CA ALA A 16 -10.25 0.01 19.93
C ALA A 16 -9.30 0.39 18.76
N ILE A 17 -9.76 1.22 17.83
CA ILE A 17 -8.94 1.72 16.74
C ILE A 17 -7.80 2.58 17.27
N ALA A 18 -8.09 3.50 18.18
CA ALA A 18 -7.09 4.38 18.77
C ALA A 18 -5.99 3.58 19.49
N GLU A 19 -6.36 2.51 20.19
CA GLU A 19 -5.41 1.67 20.89
C GLU A 19 -4.51 0.90 19.91
N LYS A 20 -5.08 0.40 18.81
CA LYS A 20 -4.30 -0.26 17.76
C LYS A 20 -3.33 0.71 17.09
N ILE A 21 -3.76 1.94 16.86
CA ILE A 21 -2.89 2.97 16.28
C ILE A 21 -1.71 3.30 17.19
N LYS A 22 -1.92 3.33 18.51
CA LYS A 22 -0.83 3.56 19.47
C LYS A 22 0.27 2.50 19.37
N ASN A 23 -0.09 1.28 19.00
CA ASN A 23 0.85 0.17 18.87
C ASN A 23 1.45 0.06 17.47
N LEU A 24 1.09 0.97 16.56
CA LEU A 24 1.62 0.98 15.20
C LEU A 24 3.03 1.55 15.18
N ASN A 25 3.99 0.71 14.83
CA ASN A 25 5.40 1.12 14.73
C ASN A 25 5.82 1.40 13.29
N THR A 26 5.11 0.85 12.31
CA THR A 26 5.44 1.00 10.90
C THR A 26 4.16 1.14 10.10
N LEU A 27 4.12 2.15 9.25
CA LEU A 27 3.03 2.35 8.29
C LEU A 27 3.40 1.63 6.99
N ASN A 28 2.59 0.68 6.57
CA ASN A 28 2.81 -0.10 5.35
C ASN A 28 1.90 0.40 4.24
N ILE A 29 2.50 0.84 3.14
CA ILE A 29 1.79 1.41 2.00
C ILE A 29 2.17 0.65 0.74
N ILE A 30 1.17 0.23 -0.05
CA ILE A 30 1.41 -0.29 -1.39
C ILE A 30 1.31 0.88 -2.36
N VAL A 31 2.30 1.03 -3.21
CA VAL A 31 2.29 2.02 -4.30
C VAL A 31 2.13 1.27 -5.61
N ALA A 32 1.09 1.59 -6.34
CA ALA A 32 0.76 0.93 -7.60
C ALA A 32 0.60 1.96 -8.72
N GLY A 33 0.70 1.48 -9.96
CA GLY A 33 0.56 2.32 -11.13
C GLY A 33 1.56 1.96 -12.20
N LYS A 34 1.39 2.51 -13.38
CA LYS A 34 2.29 2.27 -14.51
C LYS A 34 3.57 3.06 -14.35
N THR A 35 4.67 2.56 -14.91
CA THR A 35 5.94 3.27 -14.97
C THR A 35 5.75 4.59 -15.73
N GLY A 36 6.39 5.63 -15.25
CA GLY A 36 6.31 6.95 -15.89
C GLY A 36 5.17 7.84 -15.42
N VAL A 37 4.34 7.38 -14.49
CA VAL A 37 3.25 8.19 -13.94
C VAL A 37 3.63 8.96 -12.67
N GLY A 38 4.92 8.95 -12.32
CA GLY A 38 5.41 9.65 -11.13
C GLY A 38 5.54 8.77 -9.88
N LYS A 39 5.37 7.47 -10.02
CA LYS A 39 5.46 6.53 -8.91
C LYS A 39 6.84 6.57 -8.24
N SER A 40 7.91 6.47 -9.03
CA SER A 40 9.28 6.54 -8.52
C SER A 40 9.58 7.89 -7.88
N THR A 41 9.09 8.96 -8.48
CA THR A 41 9.24 10.31 -7.93
C THR A 41 8.58 10.42 -6.56
N LEU A 42 7.37 9.89 -6.43
CA LEU A 42 6.65 9.88 -5.16
C LEU A 42 7.43 9.13 -4.08
N ILE A 43 7.89 7.92 -4.39
CA ILE A 43 8.64 7.10 -3.44
C ILE A 43 9.92 7.81 -3.02
N ASN A 44 10.68 8.34 -3.96
CA ASN A 44 11.91 9.04 -3.68
C ASN A 44 11.68 10.31 -2.85
N SER A 45 10.58 11.02 -3.11
CA SER A 45 10.22 12.21 -2.34
C SER A 45 9.90 11.87 -0.89
N VAL A 46 9.18 10.78 -0.66
CA VAL A 46 8.81 10.36 0.69
C VAL A 46 10.04 10.02 1.52
N PHE A 47 10.99 9.31 0.94
CA PHE A 47 12.22 8.93 1.64
C PHE A 47 13.35 9.95 1.49
N LYS A 48 13.20 10.94 0.59
CA LYS A 48 14.22 11.93 0.25
C LYS A 48 15.52 11.30 -0.26
N GLU A 49 15.40 10.16 -0.92
CA GLU A 49 16.53 9.43 -1.52
C GLU A 49 16.06 8.74 -2.81
N LYS A 50 17.00 8.35 -3.66
CA LYS A 50 16.70 7.73 -4.97
C LYS A 50 16.57 6.21 -4.87
N PHE A 51 15.72 5.72 -4.01
CA PHE A 51 15.55 4.28 -3.83
C PHE A 51 14.92 3.58 -5.05
N ALA A 52 13.86 4.16 -5.60
CA ALA A 52 13.11 3.50 -6.67
C ALA A 52 13.92 3.37 -7.96
N ASP A 53 14.72 4.39 -8.28
CA ASP A 53 15.51 4.39 -9.51
C ASP A 53 16.71 3.43 -9.45
N THR A 54 17.23 3.21 -8.27
CA THR A 54 18.38 2.31 -8.09
C THR A 54 17.97 0.85 -7.92
N GLY A 55 16.67 0.59 -7.87
CA GLY A 55 16.18 -0.76 -7.63
C GLY A 55 16.44 -1.26 -6.22
N MET A 56 16.75 -0.35 -5.30
CA MET A 56 16.93 -0.72 -3.90
C MET A 56 15.63 -1.19 -3.29
N GLY A 57 15.74 -2.06 -2.33
CA GLY A 57 14.58 -2.65 -1.69
C GLY A 57 14.69 -4.15 -1.66
N LYS A 58 13.90 -4.76 -0.79
CA LYS A 58 13.89 -6.19 -0.60
C LYS A 58 12.77 -6.82 -1.41
N PRO A 59 13.05 -7.80 -2.29
CA PRO A 59 11.99 -8.47 -3.01
C PRO A 59 10.98 -9.14 -2.07
N VAL A 60 9.70 -8.93 -2.32
CA VAL A 60 8.60 -9.56 -1.58
C VAL A 60 7.92 -10.58 -2.46
N THR A 61 7.64 -10.20 -3.70
CA THR A 61 7.09 -11.08 -4.73
C THR A 61 7.84 -10.83 -6.04
N SER A 62 7.43 -11.50 -7.13
CA SER A 62 8.04 -11.31 -8.44
C SER A 62 7.92 -9.86 -8.94
N HIS A 63 6.88 -9.14 -8.53
CA HIS A 63 6.59 -7.79 -9.02
C HIS A 63 6.48 -6.76 -7.91
N MET A 64 6.93 -7.06 -6.71
CA MET A 64 6.79 -6.17 -5.56
C MET A 64 8.06 -6.15 -4.72
N ARG A 65 8.49 -4.95 -4.34
CA ARG A 65 9.64 -4.73 -3.46
C ARG A 65 9.25 -3.90 -2.25
N GLU A 66 9.79 -4.28 -1.10
CA GLU A 66 9.64 -3.49 0.11
C GLU A 66 10.81 -2.51 0.23
N ILE A 67 10.49 -1.23 0.32
CA ILE A 67 11.46 -0.15 0.48
C ILE A 67 11.30 0.46 1.86
N THR A 68 12.39 0.45 2.63
CA THR A 68 12.41 1.03 3.98
C THR A 68 13.65 1.88 4.14
N LYS A 69 13.61 2.78 5.11
CA LYS A 69 14.76 3.61 5.48
C LYS A 69 14.91 3.60 6.99
N LYS A 70 16.13 3.37 7.46
CA LYS A 70 16.43 3.36 8.90
C LYS A 70 16.00 4.69 9.54
N GLY A 71 15.27 4.58 10.63
CA GLY A 71 14.78 5.75 11.37
C GLY A 71 13.46 6.33 10.84
N VAL A 72 12.95 5.80 9.73
CA VAL A 72 11.65 6.22 9.19
C VAL A 72 10.64 5.09 9.41
N PRO A 73 9.54 5.34 10.15
CA PRO A 73 8.55 4.30 10.45
C PRO A 73 7.59 4.08 9.28
N LEU A 74 8.13 3.83 8.10
CA LEU A 74 7.38 3.70 6.87
C LEU A 74 7.99 2.59 6.02
N ALA A 75 7.14 1.70 5.52
CA ALA A 75 7.52 0.70 4.53
C ALA A 75 6.67 0.90 3.29
N ILE A 76 7.31 1.04 2.14
CA ILE A 76 6.62 1.18 0.86
C ILE A 76 6.83 -0.10 0.06
N TYR A 77 5.72 -0.70 -0.38
CA TYR A 77 5.72 -1.85 -1.26
C TYR A 77 5.51 -1.37 -2.68
N ASP A 78 6.60 -1.28 -3.44
CA ASP A 78 6.58 -0.78 -4.81
C ASP A 78 6.23 -1.90 -5.76
N THR A 79 5.10 -1.77 -6.44
CA THR A 79 4.66 -2.73 -7.45
C THR A 79 5.19 -2.33 -8.82
N ARG A 80 5.55 -3.34 -9.61
CA ARG A 80 6.02 -3.16 -10.98
C ARG A 80 5.24 -4.10 -11.89
N GLY A 81 5.17 -3.74 -13.17
CA GLY A 81 4.58 -4.62 -14.17
C GLY A 81 3.21 -4.20 -14.69
N PHE A 82 2.59 -3.15 -14.11
CA PHE A 82 1.32 -2.64 -14.64
C PHE A 82 1.45 -2.06 -16.04
N GLU A 83 2.65 -1.68 -16.45
CA GLU A 83 2.95 -1.23 -17.81
C GLU A 83 3.09 -2.36 -18.81
N LEU A 84 3.15 -3.59 -18.36
CA LEU A 84 3.27 -4.77 -19.20
C LEU A 84 1.90 -5.28 -19.62
N GLY A 85 1.84 -6.38 -20.36
CA GLY A 85 0.58 -6.91 -20.89
C GLY A 85 -0.42 -7.31 -19.81
N LYS A 86 -1.66 -7.56 -20.22
CA LYS A 86 -2.77 -7.88 -19.28
C LYS A 86 -2.48 -9.09 -18.40
N GLU A 87 -1.76 -10.07 -18.91
CA GLU A 87 -1.41 -11.26 -18.13
C GLU A 87 -0.56 -10.90 -16.92
N VAL A 88 0.45 -10.05 -17.13
CA VAL A 88 1.32 -9.58 -16.04
C VAL A 88 0.53 -8.71 -15.06
N GLN A 89 -0.34 -7.85 -15.57
CA GLN A 89 -1.18 -7.02 -14.72
C GLN A 89 -2.04 -7.87 -13.79
N THR A 90 -2.60 -8.96 -14.31
CA THR A 90 -3.40 -9.90 -13.51
C THR A 90 -2.56 -10.53 -12.41
N GLU A 91 -1.33 -10.93 -12.72
CA GLU A 91 -0.40 -11.48 -11.74
C GLU A 91 -0.07 -10.46 -10.64
N VAL A 92 0.22 -9.21 -11.03
CA VAL A 92 0.53 -8.15 -10.07
C VAL A 92 -0.67 -7.88 -9.16
N LYS A 93 -1.86 -7.80 -9.71
CA LYS A 93 -3.08 -7.61 -8.92
C LYS A 93 -3.26 -8.74 -7.90
N GLN A 94 -3.03 -9.98 -8.32
CA GLN A 94 -3.13 -11.13 -7.43
C GLN A 94 -2.07 -11.08 -6.34
N GLU A 95 -0.84 -10.70 -6.65
CA GLU A 95 0.22 -10.53 -5.67
C GLU A 95 -0.13 -9.46 -4.63
N VAL A 96 -0.75 -8.36 -5.06
CA VAL A 96 -1.21 -7.30 -4.15
C VAL A 96 -2.29 -7.83 -3.21
N ILE A 97 -3.28 -8.53 -3.76
CA ILE A 97 -4.37 -9.11 -2.97
C ILE A 97 -3.81 -10.10 -1.95
N ASP A 98 -2.90 -10.98 -2.36
CA ASP A 98 -2.29 -11.96 -1.48
C ASP A 98 -1.49 -11.30 -0.36
N THR A 99 -0.76 -10.23 -0.68
CA THR A 99 0.01 -9.48 0.31
C THR A 99 -0.89 -8.85 1.37
N ILE A 100 -1.99 -8.25 0.95
CA ILE A 100 -2.99 -7.66 1.85
C ILE A 100 -3.60 -8.75 2.73
N SER A 101 -4.00 -9.86 2.12
CA SER A 101 -4.63 -10.97 2.84
C SER A 101 -3.69 -11.59 3.88
N LYS A 102 -2.43 -11.78 3.54
CA LYS A 102 -1.42 -12.31 4.47
C LYS A 102 -1.21 -11.36 5.64
N GLY A 103 -1.14 -10.07 5.37
CA GLY A 103 -1.00 -9.07 6.43
C GLY A 103 -2.17 -9.08 7.41
N LEU A 104 -3.39 -9.18 6.89
CA LEU A 104 -4.60 -9.25 7.72
C LEU A 104 -4.66 -10.55 8.53
N ALA A 105 -4.21 -11.65 7.95
CA ALA A 105 -4.24 -12.95 8.61
C ALA A 105 -3.34 -13.02 9.84
N THR A 106 -2.30 -12.19 9.90
CA THR A 106 -1.41 -12.14 11.07
C THR A 106 -2.06 -11.53 12.30
N GLN A 107 -3.11 -10.73 12.11
CA GLN A 107 -3.75 -9.93 13.17
C GLN A 107 -2.77 -8.97 13.88
N ASP A 108 -1.61 -8.74 13.28
CA ASP A 108 -0.63 -7.79 13.76
C ASP A 108 -0.73 -6.51 12.93
N ILE A 109 -1.09 -5.40 13.57
CA ILE A 109 -1.28 -4.13 12.86
C ILE A 109 0.00 -3.66 12.17
N ASN A 110 1.16 -4.05 12.66
CA ASN A 110 2.43 -3.68 12.05
C ASN A 110 2.75 -4.47 10.78
N LYS A 111 2.03 -5.55 10.53
CA LYS A 111 2.19 -6.38 9.34
C LYS A 111 1.08 -6.17 8.32
N ALA A 112 0.00 -5.50 8.70
CA ALA A 112 -1.10 -5.20 7.79
C ALA A 112 -0.72 -4.11 6.80
N ILE A 113 -1.33 -4.14 5.63
CA ILE A 113 -1.22 -3.03 4.68
C ILE A 113 -2.24 -1.99 5.09
N HIS A 114 -1.78 -0.76 5.34
CA HIS A 114 -2.63 0.32 5.87
C HIS A 114 -3.22 1.20 4.78
N CYS A 115 -2.54 1.31 3.64
CA CYS A 115 -2.94 2.24 2.60
C CYS A 115 -2.45 1.75 1.24
N ILE A 116 -3.16 2.13 0.19
CA ILE A 116 -2.75 1.90 -1.20
C ILE A 116 -2.76 3.23 -1.91
N TRP A 117 -1.62 3.61 -2.49
CA TRP A 117 -1.50 4.80 -3.33
C TRP A 117 -1.49 4.34 -4.79
N TYR A 118 -2.48 4.78 -5.54
CA TYR A 118 -2.58 4.46 -6.96
C TYR A 118 -2.21 5.68 -7.79
N CYS A 119 -1.09 5.60 -8.50
CA CYS A 119 -0.60 6.70 -9.31
C CYS A 119 -1.20 6.65 -10.71
N ILE A 120 -1.84 7.74 -11.12
CA ILE A 120 -2.51 7.87 -12.42
C ILE A 120 -1.77 8.91 -13.26
N ASN A 121 -1.58 8.60 -14.54
CA ASN A 121 -0.98 9.56 -15.46
C ASN A 121 -2.03 10.58 -15.91
N THR A 122 -2.03 11.75 -15.29
CA THR A 122 -2.96 12.83 -15.61
C THR A 122 -2.58 13.59 -16.88
N ALA A 123 -1.35 13.44 -17.37
CA ALA A 123 -0.89 14.11 -18.57
C ALA A 123 -1.62 13.60 -19.83
N SER A 124 -2.16 12.39 -19.81
CA SER A 124 -2.94 11.82 -20.91
C SER A 124 -4.40 12.27 -20.92
N ASN A 125 -4.86 12.92 -19.85
CA ASN A 125 -6.26 13.32 -19.65
C ASN A 125 -7.27 12.18 -19.76
N ARG A 126 -6.83 10.97 -19.49
CA ARG A 126 -7.74 9.82 -19.46
C ARG A 126 -7.17 8.72 -18.57
N ILE A 127 -8.09 7.93 -18.04
CA ILE A 127 -7.76 6.78 -17.22
C ILE A 127 -7.98 5.53 -18.06
N GLU A 128 -6.97 4.66 -18.13
CA GLU A 128 -7.11 3.38 -18.80
C GLU A 128 -8.06 2.47 -18.00
N PRO A 129 -8.82 1.59 -18.67
CA PRO A 129 -9.72 0.68 -17.93
C PRO A 129 -9.02 -0.14 -16.85
N GLU A 130 -7.79 -0.54 -17.07
CA GLU A 130 -7.00 -1.30 -16.13
C GLU A 130 -6.66 -0.52 -14.86
N GLU A 131 -6.69 0.79 -14.91
CA GLU A 131 -6.36 1.66 -13.77
C GLU A 131 -7.54 1.86 -12.81
N ILE A 132 -8.74 1.56 -13.24
CA ILE A 132 -9.96 1.77 -12.45
C ILE A 132 -10.22 0.62 -11.49
N GLU A 133 -9.79 -0.56 -11.79
CA GLU A 133 -10.04 -1.77 -10.99
C GLU A 133 -9.22 -1.85 -9.71
#